data_d658b6bf5d379f85a991ef4a8d92b17e
#
_entry.id   d658b6bf5d379f85a991ef4a8d92b17e
#
_cell.length_a   1.000
_cell.length_b   1.000
_cell.length_c   1.000
_cell.angle_alpha   90.00
_cell.angle_beta   90.00
_cell.angle_gamma   90.00
#
_symmetry.space_group_name_H-M   'P 1'
#
loop_
_entity.id
_entity.type
_entity.pdbx_description
1 polymer ?
#
loop_
_entity_poly.entity_id
_entity_poly.type
_entity_poly.pdbx_seq_one_letter_code
_entity_poly.pdbx_strand_id
1 'polypeptide(L)'
;MISLFIRLWALAFALLGATVLPTAALAQQPSYSFSPVPQYGIGLTASYWNPILEYVSAKSGVKLNLKISRTSADTTAFVLAREVDFIFSNHLFSPERDGLGWKVFGRRQMPPLYSQIVVPADSPITDLAQLSGREVAFAGPEAFLIYKVNYAHLLSKNIDVKVVFSGNADAALAQLFSGRVAAAGGQSQLLEGYARRENRKFRVLWSSEGFQDLALMASNKVPDKDLKAVANAFFEMARDPRGREILHQGSKEVGLPIDAIFVAASAADYASYRRFFQTAPQSLH
;
A
#
# COMPACT_ATOMS: atom_id res chain seq x y z
N MET A 1 -34.00 -91.03 -38.95
CA MET A 1 -34.65 -90.60 -37.76
C MET A 1 -33.74 -89.64 -37.01
N ILE A 2 -34.20 -88.52 -36.66
CA ILE A 2 -33.60 -87.51 -35.82
C ILE A 2 -32.72 -86.49 -36.59
N SER A 3 -33.35 -85.36 -36.94
CA SER A 3 -32.77 -84.17 -37.49
C SER A 3 -32.10 -83.30 -36.43
N LEU A 4 -30.91 -82.84 -36.75
CA LEU A 4 -30.14 -81.92 -35.91
C LEU A 4 -30.32 -80.50 -36.42
N PHE A 5 -31.00 -79.63 -35.63
CA PHE A 5 -31.06 -78.19 -35.87
C PHE A 5 -29.98 -77.46 -35.10
N ILE A 6 -29.04 -76.92 -35.83
CA ILE A 6 -28.05 -76.01 -35.31
C ILE A 6 -28.56 -74.59 -35.46
N ARG A 7 -28.81 -73.89 -34.32
CA ARG A 7 -29.09 -72.46 -34.33
C ARG A 7 -27.79 -71.69 -34.05
N LEU A 8 -27.34 -70.96 -35.07
CA LEU A 8 -26.28 -69.95 -34.91
C LEU A 8 -26.84 -68.76 -34.15
N TRP A 9 -26.26 -68.42 -33.02
CA TRP A 9 -26.39 -67.15 -32.33
C TRP A 9 -25.25 -66.24 -32.71
N ALA A 10 -25.53 -65.18 -33.49
CA ALA A 10 -24.57 -64.12 -33.77
C ALA A 10 -24.58 -63.14 -32.57
N LEU A 11 -23.47 -63.09 -31.83
CA LEU A 11 -23.20 -62.10 -30.81
C LEU A 11 -22.74 -60.80 -31.49
N ALA A 12 -23.59 -59.77 -31.49
CA ALA A 12 -23.22 -58.43 -31.87
C ALA A 12 -22.55 -57.74 -30.63
N PHE A 13 -21.22 -57.62 -30.67
CA PHE A 13 -20.48 -56.78 -29.72
C PHE A 13 -20.69 -55.30 -30.11
N ALA A 14 -21.56 -54.58 -29.41
CA ALA A 14 -21.65 -53.15 -29.51
C ALA A 14 -20.47 -52.53 -28.70
N LEU A 15 -19.43 -52.08 -29.41
CA LEU A 15 -18.38 -51.20 -28.82
C LEU A 15 -19.04 -49.84 -28.49
N LEU A 16 -19.40 -49.64 -27.22
CA LEU A 16 -19.61 -48.31 -26.69
C LEU A 16 -18.24 -47.62 -26.60
N GLY A 17 -17.90 -46.83 -27.58
CA GLY A 17 -16.81 -45.87 -27.50
C GLY A 17 -17.16 -44.78 -26.47
N ALA A 18 -16.66 -44.94 -25.25
CA ALA A 18 -16.69 -43.86 -24.27
C ALA A 18 -15.79 -42.72 -24.76
N THR A 19 -16.37 -41.71 -25.37
CA THR A 19 -15.67 -40.43 -25.65
C THR A 19 -15.37 -39.76 -24.30
N VAL A 20 -14.14 -39.92 -23.80
CA VAL A 20 -13.61 -39.17 -22.70
C VAL A 20 -13.44 -37.73 -23.21
N LEU A 21 -14.47 -36.89 -22.99
CA LEU A 21 -14.32 -35.46 -23.15
C LEU A 21 -13.21 -35.01 -22.16
N PRO A 22 -12.16 -34.31 -22.63
CA PRO A 22 -11.20 -33.74 -21.71
C PRO A 22 -11.96 -32.74 -20.85
N THR A 23 -12.14 -33.05 -19.58
CA THR A 23 -12.51 -32.05 -18.57
C THR A 23 -11.36 -31.03 -18.57
N ALA A 24 -11.58 -29.89 -19.23
CA ALA A 24 -10.72 -28.75 -19.09
C ALA A 24 -10.71 -28.42 -17.59
N ALA A 25 -9.66 -28.84 -16.90
CA ALA A 25 -9.44 -28.39 -15.53
C ALA A 25 -9.45 -26.87 -15.58
N LEU A 26 -10.48 -26.26 -15.01
CA LEU A 26 -10.55 -24.82 -14.83
C LEU A 26 -9.30 -24.47 -14.01
N ALA A 27 -8.27 -23.94 -14.69
CA ALA A 27 -7.06 -23.51 -14.04
C ALA A 27 -7.47 -22.54 -12.96
N GLN A 28 -7.23 -22.89 -11.70
CA GLN A 28 -7.58 -22.06 -10.55
C GLN A 28 -6.91 -20.70 -10.73
N GLN A 29 -7.68 -19.63 -10.71
CA GLN A 29 -7.17 -18.28 -10.83
C GLN A 29 -6.12 -18.03 -9.73
N PRO A 30 -4.89 -17.58 -10.07
CA PRO A 30 -3.89 -17.24 -9.07
C PRO A 30 -4.47 -16.22 -8.07
N SER A 31 -4.21 -16.42 -6.78
CA SER A 31 -4.78 -15.60 -5.72
C SER A 31 -3.69 -15.19 -4.75
N TYR A 32 -3.55 -13.87 -4.53
CA TYR A 32 -2.53 -13.27 -3.70
C TYR A 32 -3.13 -12.26 -2.73
N SER A 33 -2.43 -12.02 -1.61
CA SER A 33 -2.75 -10.99 -0.65
C SER A 33 -2.06 -9.67 -1.01
N PHE A 34 -2.80 -8.56 -0.89
CA PHE A 34 -2.32 -7.19 -1.07
C PHE A 34 -2.51 -6.40 0.21
N SER A 35 -1.45 -5.76 0.73
CA SER A 35 -1.53 -4.93 1.93
C SER A 35 -0.93 -3.54 1.70
N PRO A 36 -1.74 -2.47 1.79
CA PRO A 36 -1.22 -1.12 1.87
C PRO A 36 -0.81 -0.78 3.30
N VAL A 37 0.19 0.07 3.48
CA VAL A 37 0.41 0.70 4.80
C VAL A 37 -0.79 1.54 5.20
N PRO A 38 -1.14 1.60 6.49
CA PRO A 38 -2.32 2.33 6.96
C PRO A 38 -2.08 3.85 6.91
N GLN A 39 -2.40 4.46 5.78
CA GLN A 39 -2.43 5.92 5.63
C GLN A 39 -3.69 6.50 6.25
N TYR A 40 -4.80 5.79 6.15
CA TYR A 40 -6.15 6.18 6.57
C TYR A 40 -6.71 5.20 7.61
N GLY A 41 -7.86 5.54 8.19
CA GLY A 41 -8.66 4.60 8.98
C GLY A 41 -9.10 3.37 8.14
N ILE A 42 -9.44 2.27 8.81
CA ILE A 42 -9.73 0.96 8.16
C ILE A 42 -10.83 1.09 7.09
N GLY A 43 -11.93 1.79 7.41
CA GLY A 43 -13.05 1.97 6.47
C GLY A 43 -12.63 2.70 5.20
N LEU A 44 -11.92 3.83 5.34
CA LEU A 44 -11.45 4.63 4.21
C LEU A 44 -10.35 3.90 3.40
N THR A 45 -9.52 3.11 4.06
CA THR A 45 -8.54 2.23 3.38
C THR A 45 -9.27 1.19 2.52
N ALA A 46 -10.32 0.58 3.05
CA ALA A 46 -11.10 -0.42 2.33
C ALA A 46 -11.86 0.19 1.13
N SER A 47 -12.51 1.35 1.32
CA SER A 47 -13.25 2.02 0.23
C SER A 47 -12.33 2.50 -0.89
N TYR A 48 -11.11 2.93 -0.58
CA TYR A 48 -10.12 3.30 -1.59
C TYR A 48 -9.57 2.09 -2.35
N TRP A 49 -9.15 1.02 -1.64
CA TRP A 49 -8.42 -0.07 -2.28
C TRP A 49 -9.29 -1.15 -2.90
N ASN A 50 -10.47 -1.47 -2.34
CA ASN A 50 -11.31 -2.55 -2.88
C ASN A 50 -11.68 -2.34 -4.35
N PRO A 51 -12.20 -1.17 -4.80
CA PRO A 51 -12.54 -0.98 -6.21
C PRO A 51 -11.32 -1.08 -7.14
N ILE A 52 -10.15 -0.61 -6.68
CA ILE A 52 -8.88 -0.69 -7.42
C ILE A 52 -8.48 -2.16 -7.59
N LEU A 53 -8.48 -2.95 -6.49
CA LEU A 53 -8.06 -4.35 -6.51
C LEU A 53 -9.06 -5.23 -7.27
N GLU A 54 -10.36 -4.94 -7.22
CA GLU A 54 -11.37 -5.61 -8.04
C GLU A 54 -11.13 -5.37 -9.53
N TYR A 55 -10.88 -4.12 -9.93
CA TYR A 55 -10.53 -3.78 -11.31
C TYR A 55 -9.26 -4.50 -11.75
N VAL A 56 -8.18 -4.40 -10.96
CA VAL A 56 -6.89 -5.04 -11.27
C VAL A 56 -7.05 -6.56 -11.38
N SER A 57 -7.82 -7.16 -10.47
CA SER A 57 -8.06 -8.62 -10.49
C SER A 57 -8.81 -9.04 -11.76
N ALA A 58 -9.84 -8.28 -12.15
CA ALA A 58 -10.63 -8.58 -13.36
C ALA A 58 -9.78 -8.44 -14.64
N LYS A 59 -8.90 -7.42 -14.71
CA LYS A 59 -8.07 -7.16 -15.90
C LYS A 59 -6.85 -8.08 -16.00
N SER A 60 -6.21 -8.40 -14.88
CA SER A 60 -5.00 -9.23 -14.87
C SER A 60 -5.28 -10.74 -14.94
N GLY A 61 -6.48 -11.18 -14.56
CA GLY A 61 -6.77 -12.60 -14.33
C GLY A 61 -6.10 -13.14 -13.04
N VAL A 62 -5.57 -12.26 -12.19
CA VAL A 62 -4.91 -12.59 -10.91
C VAL A 62 -5.74 -11.99 -9.79
N LYS A 63 -6.27 -12.81 -8.89
CA LYS A 63 -7.09 -12.32 -7.77
C LYS A 63 -6.20 -11.67 -6.71
N LEU A 64 -6.52 -10.43 -6.34
CA LEU A 64 -5.90 -9.70 -5.24
C LEU A 64 -6.89 -9.54 -4.08
N ASN A 65 -6.51 -10.01 -2.90
CA ASN A 65 -7.33 -9.91 -1.68
C ASN A 65 -6.72 -8.85 -0.78
N LEU A 66 -7.51 -7.85 -0.41
CA LEU A 66 -7.07 -6.78 0.49
C LEU A 66 -6.87 -7.32 1.91
N LYS A 67 -5.67 -7.12 2.46
CA LYS A 67 -5.33 -7.40 3.86
C LYS A 67 -4.95 -6.08 4.53
N ILE A 68 -5.82 -5.56 5.41
CA ILE A 68 -5.62 -4.28 6.08
C ILE A 68 -4.92 -4.50 7.41
N SER A 69 -3.84 -3.77 7.64
CA SER A 69 -3.16 -3.67 8.94
C SER A 69 -3.75 -2.52 9.77
N ARG A 70 -3.65 -2.61 11.09
CA ARG A 70 -4.07 -1.53 12.00
C ARG A 70 -3.00 -0.46 12.17
N THR A 71 -1.74 -0.89 12.14
CA THR A 71 -0.57 -0.02 12.32
C THR A 71 0.47 -0.26 11.23
N SER A 72 1.40 0.67 11.08
CA SER A 72 2.53 0.51 10.17
C SER A 72 3.45 -0.66 10.57
N ALA A 73 3.56 -0.94 11.86
CA ALA A 73 4.28 -2.10 12.37
C ALA A 73 3.64 -3.42 11.97
N ASP A 74 2.28 -3.51 11.96
CA ASP A 74 1.57 -4.71 11.51
C ASP A 74 1.84 -4.99 10.02
N THR A 75 1.85 -3.94 9.17
CA THR A 75 2.20 -4.12 7.75
C THR A 75 3.61 -4.71 7.60
N THR A 76 4.57 -4.20 8.36
CA THR A 76 5.93 -4.74 8.37
C THR A 76 5.96 -6.18 8.88
N ALA A 77 5.22 -6.50 9.95
CA ALA A 77 5.11 -7.86 10.47
C ALA A 77 4.53 -8.83 9.43
N PHE A 78 3.49 -8.46 8.68
CA PHE A 78 2.95 -9.27 7.58
C PHE A 78 4.00 -9.58 6.51
N VAL A 79 4.85 -8.60 6.16
CA VAL A 79 5.95 -8.79 5.21
C VAL A 79 6.98 -9.78 5.75
N LEU A 80 7.43 -9.58 6.99
CA LEU A 80 8.45 -10.42 7.62
C LEU A 80 7.95 -11.85 7.85
N ALA A 81 6.68 -12.03 8.22
CA ALA A 81 6.01 -13.33 8.35
C ALA A 81 5.65 -13.97 7.00
N ARG A 82 5.90 -13.29 5.87
CA ARG A 82 5.54 -13.74 4.51
C ARG A 82 4.04 -14.01 4.33
N GLU A 83 3.21 -13.23 4.99
CA GLU A 83 1.74 -13.33 4.98
C GLU A 83 1.08 -12.49 3.88
N VAL A 84 1.87 -11.69 3.15
CA VAL A 84 1.43 -10.86 2.04
C VAL A 84 2.34 -11.05 0.84
N ASP A 85 1.76 -10.90 -0.35
CA ASP A 85 2.43 -11.14 -1.63
C ASP A 85 2.69 -9.83 -2.39
N PHE A 86 1.78 -8.86 -2.25
CA PHE A 86 1.88 -7.51 -2.79
C PHE A 86 1.71 -6.49 -1.68
N ILE A 87 2.42 -5.37 -1.78
CA ILE A 87 2.28 -4.26 -0.83
C ILE A 87 2.30 -2.91 -1.55
N PHE A 88 1.68 -1.92 -0.90
CA PHE A 88 1.89 -0.50 -1.21
C PHE A 88 2.54 0.15 0.00
N SER A 89 3.87 0.34 -0.07
CA SER A 89 4.68 0.66 1.12
C SER A 89 5.98 1.37 0.77
N ASN A 90 6.57 2.01 1.77
CA ASN A 90 7.95 2.52 1.76
C ASN A 90 8.80 1.95 2.91
N HIS A 91 8.33 0.92 3.62
CA HIS A 91 8.98 0.37 4.80
C HIS A 91 10.14 -0.60 4.49
N LEU A 92 10.37 -0.96 3.20
CA LEU A 92 11.33 -2.00 2.81
C LEU A 92 12.64 -1.45 2.24
N PHE A 93 12.91 -0.16 2.40
CA PHE A 93 14.11 0.48 1.88
C PHE A 93 15.22 0.63 2.92
N SER A 94 15.07 0.09 4.13
CA SER A 94 16.16 -0.01 5.08
C SER A 94 17.17 -1.08 4.65
N PRO A 95 18.46 -0.98 5.04
CA PRO A 95 19.48 -1.96 4.67
C PRO A 95 19.10 -3.40 5.01
N GLU A 96 18.49 -3.62 6.18
CA GLU A 96 18.09 -4.94 6.67
C GLU A 96 16.96 -5.55 5.84
N ARG A 97 16.10 -4.72 5.24
CA ARG A 97 14.89 -5.15 4.51
C ARG A 97 15.09 -5.17 3.00
N ASP A 98 16.04 -4.40 2.47
CA ASP A 98 16.34 -4.34 1.04
C ASP A 98 16.74 -5.74 0.50
N GLY A 99 17.37 -6.56 1.36
CA GLY A 99 17.73 -7.95 1.07
C GLY A 99 16.57 -8.96 1.05
N LEU A 100 15.35 -8.60 1.40
CA LEU A 100 14.20 -9.51 1.43
C LEU A 100 13.69 -9.92 0.03
N GLY A 101 14.25 -9.31 -1.03
CA GLY A 101 13.96 -9.67 -2.43
C GLY A 101 12.62 -9.16 -2.96
N TRP A 102 12.04 -8.13 -2.34
CA TRP A 102 10.85 -7.46 -2.85
C TRP A 102 11.17 -6.66 -4.11
N LYS A 103 10.33 -6.81 -5.14
CA LYS A 103 10.49 -6.15 -6.43
C LYS A 103 9.57 -4.93 -6.50
N VAL A 104 10.12 -3.73 -6.62
CA VAL A 104 9.36 -2.53 -6.97
C VAL A 104 8.90 -2.65 -8.42
N PHE A 105 7.60 -2.47 -8.68
CA PHE A 105 7.07 -2.49 -10.03
C PHE A 105 6.30 -1.22 -10.41
N GLY A 106 5.83 -0.44 -9.44
CA GLY A 106 5.06 0.75 -9.72
C GLY A 106 4.92 1.70 -8.53
N ARG A 107 4.26 2.82 -8.75
CA ARG A 107 3.87 3.82 -7.75
C ARG A 107 2.67 4.63 -8.23
N ARG A 108 2.06 5.39 -7.34
CA ARG A 108 1.16 6.46 -7.79
C ARG A 108 1.99 7.59 -8.38
N GLN A 109 1.53 8.17 -9.48
CA GLN A 109 2.11 9.39 -10.03
C GLN A 109 1.52 10.59 -9.30
N MET A 110 2.26 11.08 -8.33
CA MET A 110 1.88 12.19 -7.47
C MET A 110 3.02 13.22 -7.43
N PRO A 111 2.75 14.48 -7.10
CA PRO A 111 3.78 15.44 -6.74
C PRO A 111 4.67 14.87 -5.62
N PRO A 112 5.93 15.34 -5.50
CA PRO A 112 6.81 14.89 -4.42
C PRO A 112 6.13 15.01 -3.06
N LEU A 113 6.38 14.01 -2.21
CA LEU A 113 5.91 13.96 -0.84
C LEU A 113 6.95 14.61 0.08
N TYR A 114 6.48 15.39 1.02
CA TYR A 114 7.32 16.03 2.02
C TYR A 114 6.96 15.49 3.40
N SER A 115 7.96 15.18 4.20
CA SER A 115 7.79 14.97 5.63
C SER A 115 7.64 16.34 6.29
N GLN A 116 6.62 16.53 7.10
CA GLN A 116 6.31 17.83 7.68
C GLN A 116 5.95 17.71 9.16
N ILE A 117 6.35 18.71 9.95
CA ILE A 117 5.89 18.90 11.33
C ILE A 117 4.91 20.07 11.32
N VAL A 118 3.71 19.82 11.81
CA VAL A 118 2.60 20.78 11.72
C VAL A 118 1.96 21.04 13.08
N VAL A 119 1.37 22.22 13.19
CA VAL A 119 0.52 22.67 14.32
C VAL A 119 -0.80 23.23 13.78
N PRO A 120 -1.88 23.34 14.58
CA PRO A 120 -3.08 24.08 14.17
C PRO A 120 -2.72 25.50 13.72
N ALA A 121 -3.43 26.05 12.75
CA ALA A 121 -3.12 27.37 12.17
C ALA A 121 -3.11 28.50 13.21
N ASP A 122 -3.96 28.38 14.23
CA ASP A 122 -4.12 29.31 15.36
C ASP A 122 -3.22 29.00 16.57
N SER A 123 -2.39 27.96 16.47
CA SER A 123 -1.45 27.58 17.54
C SER A 123 -0.47 28.73 17.85
N PRO A 124 -0.14 28.98 19.14
CA PRO A 124 0.90 29.94 19.52
C PRO A 124 2.32 29.46 19.17
N ILE A 125 2.49 28.16 18.82
CA ILE A 125 3.79 27.58 18.47
C ILE A 125 4.14 27.99 17.04
N THR A 126 5.24 28.72 16.88
CA THR A 126 5.69 29.25 15.58
C THR A 126 7.08 28.72 15.18
N ASP A 127 7.77 28.02 16.09
CA ASP A 127 9.11 27.49 15.89
C ASP A 127 9.24 26.06 16.44
N LEU A 128 10.07 25.23 15.83
CA LEU A 128 10.32 23.85 16.25
C LEU A 128 10.87 23.74 17.68
N ALA A 129 11.74 24.68 18.09
CA ALA A 129 12.34 24.65 19.43
C ALA A 129 11.29 24.70 20.54
N GLN A 130 10.14 25.32 20.29
CA GLN A 130 9.02 25.39 21.24
C GLN A 130 8.32 24.02 21.46
N LEU A 131 8.67 23.00 20.68
CA LEU A 131 8.18 21.62 20.85
C LEU A 131 8.98 20.84 21.91
N SER A 132 10.12 21.35 22.40
CA SER A 132 10.91 20.67 23.41
C SER A 132 10.09 20.33 24.65
N GLY A 133 10.13 19.04 25.06
CA GLY A 133 9.35 18.48 26.17
C GLY A 133 7.85 18.30 25.92
N ARG A 134 7.32 18.71 24.75
CA ARG A 134 5.91 18.59 24.41
C ARG A 134 5.58 17.26 23.72
N GLU A 135 4.31 16.88 23.76
CA GLU A 135 3.81 15.71 23.05
C GLU A 135 3.63 16.03 21.56
N VAL A 136 4.20 15.16 20.70
CA VAL A 136 4.09 15.22 19.26
C VAL A 136 3.55 13.87 18.75
N ALA A 137 2.46 13.92 18.00
CA ALA A 137 1.83 12.72 17.46
C ALA A 137 2.45 12.30 16.14
N PHE A 138 2.62 10.98 15.97
CA PHE A 138 3.04 10.32 14.74
C PHE A 138 2.18 9.09 14.49
N ALA A 139 2.15 8.60 13.24
CA ALA A 139 1.36 7.42 12.90
C ALA A 139 1.87 6.14 13.58
N GLY A 140 3.20 5.97 13.64
CA GLY A 140 3.82 4.79 14.24
C GLY A 140 5.32 4.71 13.93
N PRO A 141 6.06 3.80 14.59
CA PRO A 141 7.53 3.74 14.51
C PRO A 141 8.04 3.37 13.10
N GLU A 142 7.25 2.65 12.32
CA GLU A 142 7.59 2.27 10.95
C GLU A 142 7.20 3.32 9.89
N ALA A 143 6.46 4.36 10.27
CA ALA A 143 5.97 5.37 9.33
C ALA A 143 7.11 6.29 8.87
N PHE A 144 7.66 6.01 7.67
CA PHE A 144 8.89 6.65 7.18
C PHE A 144 8.79 8.18 7.14
N LEU A 145 7.89 8.75 6.31
CA LEU A 145 7.76 10.22 6.20
C LEU A 145 7.02 10.85 7.38
N ILE A 146 6.14 10.09 8.05
CA ILE A 146 5.34 10.63 9.14
C ILE A 146 6.12 10.66 10.45
N TYR A 147 7.03 9.69 10.66
CA TYR A 147 7.81 9.58 11.90
C TYR A 147 9.32 9.65 11.66
N LYS A 148 9.91 8.67 10.94
CA LYS A 148 11.37 8.54 10.91
C LYS A 148 12.08 9.80 10.42
N VAL A 149 11.65 10.40 9.32
CA VAL A 149 12.25 11.62 8.75
C VAL A 149 12.00 12.83 9.64
N ASN A 150 10.77 13.01 10.15
CA ASN A 150 10.44 14.10 11.07
C ASN A 150 11.25 14.01 12.37
N TYR A 151 11.31 12.82 12.97
CA TYR A 151 11.97 12.63 14.25
C TYR A 151 13.50 12.72 14.12
N ALA A 152 14.08 12.19 13.01
CA ALA A 152 15.49 12.39 12.72
C ALA A 152 15.85 13.89 12.65
N HIS A 153 14.98 14.72 12.05
CA HIS A 153 15.20 16.16 12.01
C HIS A 153 15.14 16.80 13.41
N LEU A 154 14.16 16.44 14.23
CA LEU A 154 14.09 16.94 15.62
C LEU A 154 15.35 16.57 16.41
N LEU A 155 15.80 15.32 16.31
CA LEU A 155 17.05 14.87 16.93
C LEU A 155 18.27 15.65 16.45
N SER A 156 18.37 15.92 15.13
CA SER A 156 19.48 16.72 14.56
C SER A 156 19.52 18.17 15.06
N LYS A 157 18.40 18.68 15.59
CA LYS A 157 18.27 20.01 16.18
C LYS A 157 18.33 20.00 17.71
N ASN A 158 18.57 18.83 18.32
CA ASN A 158 18.53 18.64 19.79
C ASN A 158 17.17 19.04 20.39
N ILE A 159 16.07 18.82 19.67
CA ILE A 159 14.72 19.07 20.14
C ILE A 159 14.15 17.73 20.64
N ASP A 160 14.13 17.57 21.95
CA ASP A 160 13.55 16.40 22.60
C ASP A 160 12.03 16.55 22.75
N VAL A 161 11.28 15.61 22.20
CA VAL A 161 9.81 15.61 22.25
C VAL A 161 9.29 14.30 22.84
N LYS A 162 8.11 14.36 23.47
CA LYS A 162 7.40 13.16 23.91
C LYS A 162 6.66 12.57 22.72
N VAL A 163 7.15 11.44 22.20
CA VAL A 163 6.58 10.77 21.03
C VAL A 163 5.26 10.07 21.41
N VAL A 164 4.18 10.35 20.66
CA VAL A 164 2.88 9.70 20.78
C VAL A 164 2.56 8.97 19.49
N PHE A 165 2.47 7.64 19.52
CA PHE A 165 2.07 6.85 18.36
C PHE A 165 0.55 6.63 18.34
N SER A 166 -0.08 6.92 17.21
CA SER A 166 -1.54 6.97 17.04
C SER A 166 -2.11 5.87 16.14
N GLY A 167 -1.24 5.03 15.56
CA GLY A 167 -1.62 3.92 14.68
C GLY A 167 -1.64 4.26 13.19
N ASN A 168 -2.19 5.41 12.80
CA ASN A 168 -2.21 5.91 11.43
C ASN A 168 -2.17 7.45 11.37
N ALA A 169 -2.05 8.01 10.15
CA ALA A 169 -1.94 9.45 9.95
C ALA A 169 -3.20 10.22 10.40
N ASP A 170 -4.37 9.72 10.05
CA ASP A 170 -5.64 10.37 10.41
C ASP A 170 -5.81 10.43 11.92
N ALA A 171 -5.46 9.37 12.66
CA ALA A 171 -5.52 9.35 14.12
C ALA A 171 -4.51 10.33 14.76
N ALA A 172 -3.31 10.48 14.20
CA ALA A 172 -2.35 11.47 14.68
C ALA A 172 -2.87 12.90 14.51
N LEU A 173 -3.47 13.21 13.37
CA LEU A 173 -4.07 14.52 13.10
C LEU A 173 -5.31 14.77 13.94
N ALA A 174 -6.13 13.77 14.20
CA ALA A 174 -7.27 13.87 15.11
C ALA A 174 -6.82 14.26 16.53
N GLN A 175 -5.71 13.70 17.03
CA GLN A 175 -5.14 14.10 18.32
C GLN A 175 -4.65 15.55 18.31
N LEU A 176 -4.00 15.99 17.20
CA LEU A 176 -3.55 17.37 17.05
C LEU A 176 -4.73 18.34 17.10
N PHE A 177 -5.76 18.12 16.28
CA PHE A 177 -6.90 19.05 16.18
C PHE A 177 -7.88 18.96 17.34
N SER A 178 -7.79 17.91 18.18
CA SER A 178 -8.49 17.86 19.46
C SER A 178 -7.72 18.51 20.62
N GLY A 179 -6.50 19.02 20.36
CA GLY A 179 -5.65 19.66 21.37
C GLY A 179 -4.97 18.70 22.35
N ARG A 180 -4.97 17.40 22.07
CA ARG A 180 -4.32 16.38 22.93
C ARG A 180 -2.80 16.41 22.81
N VAL A 181 -2.26 16.82 21.67
CA VAL A 181 -0.84 16.96 21.41
C VAL A 181 -0.52 18.35 20.86
N ALA A 182 0.71 18.80 21.03
CA ALA A 182 1.13 20.15 20.62
C ALA A 182 1.40 20.24 19.10
N ALA A 183 1.87 19.16 18.49
CA ALA A 183 2.18 19.08 17.06
C ALA A 183 1.95 17.67 16.54
N ALA A 184 1.96 17.50 15.22
CA ALA A 184 1.97 16.20 14.59
C ALA A 184 3.02 16.16 13.48
N GLY A 185 3.68 15.01 13.32
CA GLY A 185 4.41 14.66 12.11
C GLY A 185 3.45 14.12 11.06
N GLY A 186 3.66 14.54 9.82
CA GLY A 186 2.81 14.14 8.70
C GLY A 186 3.56 14.03 7.39
N GLN A 187 2.89 13.51 6.41
CA GLN A 187 3.30 13.54 5.01
C GLN A 187 2.38 14.53 4.29
N SER A 188 2.92 15.43 3.49
CA SER A 188 2.23 16.62 2.95
C SER A 188 0.84 16.33 2.38
N GLN A 189 0.69 15.31 1.52
CA GLN A 189 -0.61 14.99 0.90
C GLN A 189 -1.64 14.45 1.91
N LEU A 190 -1.20 13.68 2.91
CA LEU A 190 -2.09 13.20 3.97
C LEU A 190 -2.55 14.35 4.87
N LEU A 191 -1.64 15.28 5.18
CA LEU A 191 -1.97 16.50 5.93
C LEU A 191 -3.01 17.33 5.19
N GLU A 192 -2.76 17.62 3.91
CA GLU A 192 -3.68 18.39 3.08
C GLU A 192 -5.01 17.66 2.84
N GLY A 193 -4.95 16.34 2.61
CA GLY A 193 -6.14 15.49 2.43
C GLY A 193 -7.03 15.50 3.68
N TYR A 194 -6.44 15.31 4.85
CA TYR A 194 -7.15 15.39 6.12
C TYR A 194 -7.74 16.79 6.34
N ALA A 195 -6.95 17.84 6.10
CA ALA A 195 -7.39 19.22 6.27
C ALA A 195 -8.60 19.56 5.39
N ARG A 196 -8.64 19.06 4.14
CA ARG A 196 -9.80 19.21 3.25
C ARG A 196 -11.01 18.43 3.74
N ARG A 197 -10.86 17.15 4.11
CA ARG A 197 -11.98 16.31 4.57
C ARG A 197 -12.60 16.82 5.86
N GLU A 198 -11.78 17.29 6.80
CA GLU A 198 -12.21 17.68 8.15
C GLU A 198 -12.37 19.20 8.31
N ASN A 199 -12.26 19.97 7.21
CA ASN A 199 -12.31 21.44 7.21
C ASN A 199 -11.38 22.06 8.28
N ARG A 200 -10.12 21.59 8.34
CA ARG A 200 -9.11 22.04 9.28
C ARG A 200 -8.05 22.88 8.57
N LYS A 201 -7.38 23.75 9.33
CA LYS A 201 -6.23 24.53 8.85
C LYS A 201 -5.03 24.27 9.75
N PHE A 202 -3.87 24.14 9.15
CA PHE A 202 -2.61 23.93 9.86
C PHE A 202 -1.53 24.90 9.36
N ARG A 203 -0.48 25.04 10.16
CA ARG A 203 0.76 25.71 9.81
C ARG A 203 1.88 24.69 9.84
N VAL A 204 2.73 24.71 8.81
CA VAL A 204 3.93 23.89 8.71
C VAL A 204 5.05 24.61 9.45
N LEU A 205 5.65 23.95 10.44
CA LEU A 205 6.85 24.43 11.15
C LEU A 205 8.12 24.01 10.45
N TRP A 206 8.12 22.85 9.79
CA TRP A 206 9.24 22.33 9.05
C TRP A 206 8.79 21.39 7.93
N SER A 207 9.58 21.36 6.84
CA SER A 207 9.38 20.47 5.70
C SER A 207 10.70 19.89 5.22
N SER A 208 10.74 18.60 4.87
CA SER A 208 11.91 17.91 4.32
C SER A 208 12.12 18.23 2.84
N GLU A 209 13.15 17.61 2.25
CA GLU A 209 13.25 17.40 0.79
C GLU A 209 12.09 16.54 0.29
N GLY A 210 11.90 16.52 -1.05
CA GLY A 210 10.84 15.73 -1.69
C GLY A 210 11.20 14.25 -1.83
N PHE A 211 10.22 13.37 -1.57
CA PHE A 211 10.30 11.93 -1.76
C PHE A 211 9.27 11.46 -2.79
N GLN A 212 9.53 10.33 -3.45
CA GLN A 212 8.53 9.66 -4.26
C GLN A 212 7.40 9.10 -3.38
N ASP A 213 6.22 8.90 -3.99
CA ASP A 213 5.12 8.20 -3.28
C ASP A 213 5.48 6.74 -3.00
N LEU A 214 4.68 6.08 -2.16
CA LEU A 214 4.88 4.69 -1.78
C LEU A 214 5.02 3.78 -3.00
N ALA A 215 5.82 2.74 -2.87
CA ALA A 215 6.04 1.76 -3.90
C ALA A 215 4.95 0.69 -3.92
N LEU A 216 4.49 0.34 -5.11
CA LEU A 216 3.87 -0.95 -5.37
C LEU A 216 4.99 -1.98 -5.49
N MET A 217 4.97 -2.98 -4.63
CA MET A 217 5.99 -4.01 -4.58
C MET A 217 5.36 -5.41 -4.55
N ALA A 218 6.06 -6.37 -5.14
CA ALA A 218 5.72 -7.78 -5.07
C ALA A 218 6.82 -8.57 -4.39
N SER A 219 6.45 -9.59 -3.62
CA SER A 219 7.40 -10.53 -3.04
C SER A 219 8.06 -11.38 -4.14
N ASN A 220 9.24 -11.91 -3.87
CA ASN A 220 9.95 -12.79 -4.79
C ASN A 220 9.25 -14.15 -5.01
N LYS A 221 8.20 -14.46 -4.28
CA LYS A 221 7.36 -15.65 -4.47
C LYS A 221 6.36 -15.51 -5.62
N VAL A 222 6.03 -14.26 -5.99
CA VAL A 222 5.08 -14.00 -7.08
C VAL A 222 5.77 -14.28 -8.41
N PRO A 223 5.23 -15.20 -9.24
CA PRO A 223 5.79 -15.48 -10.56
C PRO A 223 5.81 -14.22 -11.43
N ASP A 224 6.86 -14.06 -12.24
CA ASP A 224 7.03 -12.89 -13.10
C ASP A 224 5.85 -12.69 -14.09
N LYS A 225 5.20 -13.76 -14.53
CA LYS A 225 3.99 -13.71 -15.35
C LYS A 225 2.86 -12.97 -14.62
N ASP A 226 2.59 -13.36 -13.39
CA ASP A 226 1.49 -12.80 -12.58
C ASP A 226 1.82 -11.36 -12.16
N LEU A 227 3.08 -11.09 -11.78
CA LEU A 227 3.55 -9.74 -11.50
C LEU A 227 3.35 -8.81 -12.70
N LYS A 228 3.74 -9.23 -13.90
CA LYS A 228 3.57 -8.43 -15.13
C LYS A 228 2.09 -8.18 -15.44
N ALA A 229 1.22 -9.18 -15.28
CA ALA A 229 -0.21 -9.04 -15.49
C ALA A 229 -0.83 -8.03 -14.51
N VAL A 230 -0.50 -8.12 -13.22
CA VAL A 230 -0.95 -7.19 -12.17
C VAL A 230 -0.43 -5.77 -12.44
N ALA A 231 0.86 -5.60 -12.75
CA ALA A 231 1.47 -4.30 -13.04
C ALA A 231 0.79 -3.61 -14.23
N ASN A 232 0.60 -4.34 -15.34
CA ASN A 232 -0.08 -3.81 -16.52
C ASN A 232 -1.51 -3.37 -16.19
N ALA A 233 -2.26 -4.17 -15.42
CA ALA A 233 -3.63 -3.82 -15.03
C ALA A 233 -3.69 -2.53 -14.19
N PHE A 234 -2.74 -2.31 -13.27
CA PHE A 234 -2.61 -1.03 -12.55
C PHE A 234 -2.36 0.14 -13.50
N PHE A 235 -1.43 -0.02 -14.47
CA PHE A 235 -1.04 1.08 -15.38
C PHE A 235 -2.10 1.37 -16.43
N GLU A 236 -2.92 0.41 -16.79
CA GLU A 236 -4.04 0.57 -17.73
C GLU A 236 -5.22 1.33 -17.12
N MET A 237 -5.37 1.38 -15.81
CA MET A 237 -6.50 2.08 -15.15
C MET A 237 -6.67 3.51 -15.67
N ALA A 238 -5.58 4.24 -15.85
CA ALA A 238 -5.60 5.63 -16.33
C ALA A 238 -6.09 5.78 -17.80
N ARG A 239 -6.09 4.70 -18.58
CA ARG A 239 -6.52 4.68 -19.99
C ARG A 239 -7.92 4.10 -20.17
N ASP A 240 -8.37 3.26 -19.26
CA ASP A 240 -9.69 2.64 -19.27
C ASP A 240 -10.73 3.58 -18.64
N PRO A 241 -11.90 3.82 -19.26
CA PRO A 241 -12.93 4.71 -18.69
C PRO A 241 -13.37 4.33 -17.28
N ARG A 242 -13.58 3.01 -17.02
CA ARG A 242 -13.94 2.53 -15.68
C ARG A 242 -12.80 2.67 -14.69
N GLY A 243 -11.56 2.40 -15.14
CA GLY A 243 -10.37 2.59 -14.33
C GLY A 243 -10.22 4.04 -13.89
N ARG A 244 -10.38 5.02 -14.82
CA ARG A 244 -10.34 6.46 -14.49
C ARG A 244 -11.41 6.86 -13.49
N GLU A 245 -12.64 6.38 -13.64
CA GLU A 245 -13.72 6.67 -12.70
C GLU A 245 -13.39 6.18 -11.29
N ILE A 246 -12.87 4.95 -11.16
CA ILE A 246 -12.43 4.38 -9.87
C ILE A 246 -11.32 5.26 -9.25
N LEU A 247 -10.33 5.65 -10.04
CA LEU A 247 -9.22 6.49 -9.55
C LEU A 247 -9.70 7.88 -9.14
N HIS A 248 -10.60 8.49 -9.92
CA HIS A 248 -11.21 9.78 -9.62
C HIS A 248 -11.98 9.75 -8.29
N GLN A 249 -12.90 8.81 -8.14
CA GLN A 249 -13.72 8.68 -6.92
C GLN A 249 -12.84 8.37 -5.70
N GLY A 250 -11.92 7.42 -5.82
CA GLY A 250 -11.00 7.09 -4.74
C GLY A 250 -10.12 8.29 -4.34
N SER A 251 -9.57 9.02 -5.31
CA SER A 251 -8.74 10.20 -5.05
C SER A 251 -9.51 11.30 -4.32
N LYS A 252 -10.75 11.55 -4.76
CA LYS A 252 -11.65 12.52 -4.11
C LYS A 252 -11.98 12.12 -2.69
N GLU A 253 -12.32 10.85 -2.45
CA GLU A 253 -12.72 10.33 -1.14
C GLU A 253 -11.59 10.46 -0.11
N VAL A 254 -10.36 10.12 -0.49
CA VAL A 254 -9.20 10.26 0.42
C VAL A 254 -8.59 11.66 0.42
N GLY A 255 -9.12 12.60 -0.37
CA GLY A 255 -8.69 13.99 -0.41
C GLY A 255 -7.35 14.21 -1.10
N LEU A 256 -7.02 13.46 -2.16
CA LEU A 256 -5.82 13.73 -2.95
C LEU A 256 -5.99 15.02 -3.78
N PRO A 257 -4.91 15.76 -4.07
CA PRO A 257 -4.97 17.01 -4.81
C PRO A 257 -5.26 16.82 -6.31
N ILE A 258 -4.99 15.64 -6.83
CA ILE A 258 -5.20 15.22 -8.21
C ILE A 258 -5.68 13.77 -8.23
N ASP A 259 -6.22 13.32 -9.37
CA ASP A 259 -6.52 11.92 -9.58
C ASP A 259 -5.22 11.12 -9.64
N ALA A 260 -5.04 10.25 -8.65
CA ALA A 260 -3.84 9.44 -8.54
C ALA A 260 -3.87 8.32 -9.57
N ILE A 261 -3.01 8.36 -10.57
CA ILE A 261 -2.80 7.25 -11.51
C ILE A 261 -1.61 6.40 -11.09
N PHE A 262 -1.58 5.14 -11.52
CA PHE A 262 -0.45 4.26 -11.29
C PHE A 262 0.48 4.24 -12.50
N VAL A 263 1.79 4.31 -12.25
CA VAL A 263 2.85 4.30 -13.25
C VAL A 263 3.95 3.33 -12.86
N ALA A 264 4.73 2.88 -13.85
CA ALA A 264 5.89 2.05 -13.61
C ALA A 264 6.91 2.78 -12.73
N ALA A 265 7.55 2.02 -11.84
CA ALA A 265 8.66 2.47 -11.02
C ALA A 265 9.61 1.30 -10.76
N SER A 266 10.83 1.64 -10.38
CA SER A 266 11.90 0.70 -10.07
C SER A 266 12.54 1.02 -8.71
N ALA A 267 13.38 0.14 -8.23
CA ALA A 267 14.15 0.36 -7.02
C ALA A 267 15.03 1.65 -7.06
N ALA A 268 15.45 2.07 -8.25
CA ALA A 268 16.27 3.28 -8.44
C ALA A 268 15.50 4.56 -8.07
N ASP A 269 14.17 4.60 -8.28
CA ASP A 269 13.33 5.75 -7.95
C ASP A 269 13.27 6.02 -6.44
N TYR A 270 13.69 5.06 -5.61
CA TYR A 270 13.67 5.11 -4.15
C TYR A 270 15.06 5.30 -3.52
N ALA A 271 16.03 5.82 -4.28
CA ALA A 271 17.38 6.09 -3.78
C ALA A 271 17.38 7.08 -2.59
N SER A 272 16.47 8.07 -2.57
CA SER A 272 16.33 9.01 -1.45
C SER A 272 15.98 8.33 -0.13
N TYR A 273 15.10 7.31 -0.18
CA TYR A 273 14.76 6.51 1.00
C TYR A 273 15.98 5.76 1.57
N ARG A 274 16.80 5.15 0.70
CA ARG A 274 18.02 4.45 1.10
C ARG A 274 19.07 5.40 1.66
N ARG A 275 19.23 6.59 1.04
CA ARG A 275 20.17 7.62 1.57
C ARG A 275 19.81 8.07 2.98
N PHE A 276 18.52 8.19 3.30
CA PHE A 276 18.09 8.51 4.65
C PHE A 276 18.71 7.55 5.68
N PHE A 277 18.61 6.23 5.45
CA PHE A 277 19.16 5.23 6.37
C PHE A 277 20.69 5.25 6.47
N GLN A 278 21.41 5.84 5.51
CA GLN A 278 22.87 6.00 5.60
C GLN A 278 23.29 7.08 6.61
N THR A 279 22.42 8.04 6.91
CA THR A 279 22.72 9.19 7.77
C THR A 279 21.83 9.27 9.01
N ALA A 280 20.74 8.55 9.04
CA ALA A 280 19.81 8.53 10.16
C ALA A 280 20.41 7.85 11.39
N PRO A 281 20.03 8.28 12.61
CA PRO A 281 20.37 7.56 13.82
C PRO A 281 19.94 6.08 13.76
N GLN A 282 20.78 5.17 14.30
CA GLN A 282 20.51 3.72 14.30
C GLN A 282 19.15 3.37 14.93
N SER A 283 18.68 4.15 15.90
CA SER A 283 17.37 3.98 16.53
C SER A 283 16.18 4.16 15.58
N LEU A 284 16.43 4.66 14.36
CA LEU A 284 15.40 4.87 13.32
C LEU A 284 15.50 3.88 12.15
N HIS A 285 16.35 2.89 12.22
CA HIS A 285 16.49 1.82 11.22
C HIS A 285 15.41 0.75 11.28
#